data_d3b106e5f1843ca254a3b3c7cc887181
#
_entry.id   d3b106e5f1843ca254a3b3c7cc887181
#
_cell.length_a   1.000
_cell.length_b   1.000
_cell.length_c   1.000
_cell.angle_alpha   90.00
_cell.angle_beta   90.00
_cell.angle_gamma   90.00
#
_symmetry.space_group_name_H-M   'P 1'
#
loop_
_entity.id
_entity.type
_entity.pdbx_description
1 polymer ?
#
loop_
_entity_poly.entity_id
_entity_poly.type
_entity_poly.pdbx_seq_one_letter_code
_entity_poly.pdbx_strand_id
1 'polypeptide(L)'
;MSDRARLDLIALGTTAGADVIKDTAVTQPLVVATALLAAGQLSLPPGAAVAGHSVGEIAAAALAGVLPALDAVDLAAVRGQAMSAACALTPTGMSAVMGGDVATVLSTLAEMDLVGANVNGGGQIVAAGSTDALAALAADPPAGTRVIGLPVAGAFHTSYMASAEATVADHVRSISAADPLRPLLTNSDGSVIGGPGSGATFLRLLVGQVTRPVRWDQCMATLAHMGVTGVLELPPAGTLVGLIKRELKGVATLALKTPRDLDAVTGFFAEHAGAHR
;
A
#
# COMPACT_ATOMS: atom_id res chain seq x y z
N MET A 1 14.19 0.38 -15.43
CA MET A 1 13.77 0.44 -14.03
C MET A 1 14.95 0.43 -13.08
N SER A 2 15.88 -0.53 -13.17
CA SER A 2 17.08 -0.58 -12.30
C SER A 2 17.88 0.72 -12.27
N ASP A 3 18.15 1.33 -13.43
CA ASP A 3 18.90 2.59 -13.51
C ASP A 3 18.17 3.73 -12.79
N ARG A 4 16.84 3.78 -12.90
CA ARG A 4 16.01 4.79 -12.21
C ARG A 4 16.00 4.58 -10.69
N ALA A 5 15.87 3.34 -10.24
CA ALA A 5 15.93 3.00 -8.82
C ALA A 5 17.34 3.12 -8.23
N ARG A 6 18.39 3.19 -9.08
CA ARG A 6 19.81 3.06 -8.69
C ARG A 6 20.09 1.78 -7.90
N LEU A 7 19.37 0.72 -8.25
CA LEU A 7 19.44 -0.60 -7.64
C LEU A 7 19.39 -1.67 -8.74
N ASP A 8 20.12 -2.75 -8.59
CA ASP A 8 19.97 -3.92 -9.46
C ASP A 8 18.69 -4.69 -9.05
N LEU A 9 17.54 -4.22 -9.57
CA LEU A 9 16.24 -4.82 -9.25
C LEU A 9 16.13 -6.26 -9.74
N ILE A 10 16.91 -6.67 -10.77
CA ILE A 10 16.90 -8.05 -11.26
C ILE A 10 17.59 -8.94 -10.23
N ALA A 11 18.81 -8.61 -9.83
CA ALA A 11 19.53 -9.37 -8.82
C ALA A 11 18.75 -9.41 -7.49
N LEU A 12 18.20 -8.28 -7.06
CA LEU A 12 17.40 -8.18 -5.83
C LEU A 12 16.14 -9.06 -5.90
N GLY A 13 15.44 -9.09 -7.04
CA GLY A 13 14.21 -9.87 -7.21
C GLY A 13 14.42 -11.36 -7.47
N THR A 14 15.64 -11.81 -7.80
CA THR A 14 15.89 -13.21 -8.20
C THR A 14 16.88 -13.96 -7.32
N THR A 15 17.87 -13.27 -6.73
CA THR A 15 18.98 -13.91 -6.01
C THR A 15 19.21 -13.39 -4.60
N ALA A 16 18.67 -12.21 -4.25
CA ALA A 16 18.86 -11.65 -2.92
C ALA A 16 18.10 -12.43 -1.84
N GLY A 17 18.72 -12.56 -0.67
CA GLY A 17 18.09 -13.19 0.49
C GLY A 17 17.01 -12.32 1.13
N ALA A 18 16.12 -12.95 1.89
CA ALA A 18 15.01 -12.27 2.56
C ALA A 18 15.48 -11.10 3.46
N ASP A 19 16.65 -11.20 4.07
CA ASP A 19 17.20 -10.14 4.92
C ASP A 19 17.55 -8.86 4.17
N VAL A 20 17.95 -8.97 2.90
CA VAL A 20 18.18 -7.83 2.02
C VAL A 20 16.88 -7.23 1.54
N ILE A 21 15.93 -8.09 1.13
CA ILE A 21 14.65 -7.66 0.55
C ILE A 21 13.75 -6.97 1.59
N LYS A 22 13.85 -7.32 2.87
CA LYS A 22 13.02 -6.70 3.93
C LYS A 22 13.36 -5.24 4.24
N ASP A 23 14.53 -4.74 3.82
CA ASP A 23 14.84 -3.31 3.93
C ASP A 23 13.87 -2.52 3.06
N THR A 24 13.20 -1.54 3.67
CA THR A 24 12.20 -0.72 2.97
C THR A 24 12.78 0.06 1.78
N ALA A 25 14.09 0.38 1.81
CA ALA A 25 14.80 0.99 0.69
C ALA A 25 14.89 0.07 -0.53
N VAL A 26 14.85 -1.25 -0.32
CA VAL A 26 14.88 -2.28 -1.36
C VAL A 26 13.46 -2.74 -1.70
N THR A 27 12.64 -3.01 -0.67
CA THR A 27 11.27 -3.52 -0.84
C THR A 27 10.43 -2.61 -1.72
N GLN A 28 10.44 -1.29 -1.47
CA GLN A 28 9.51 -0.39 -2.13
C GLN A 28 9.71 -0.32 -3.65
N PRO A 29 10.90 -0.01 -4.19
CA PRO A 29 11.10 -0.01 -5.64
C PRO A 29 10.91 -1.39 -6.26
N LEU A 30 11.24 -2.47 -5.55
CA LEU A 30 11.06 -3.83 -6.04
C LEU A 30 9.57 -4.20 -6.18
N VAL A 31 8.75 -3.87 -5.19
CA VAL A 31 7.29 -4.07 -5.23
C VAL A 31 6.66 -3.30 -6.38
N VAL A 32 6.98 -2.01 -6.52
CA VAL A 32 6.42 -1.16 -7.59
C VAL A 32 6.87 -1.67 -8.96
N ALA A 33 8.16 -1.98 -9.15
CA ALA A 33 8.67 -2.48 -10.41
C ALA A 33 8.02 -3.82 -10.79
N THR A 34 7.88 -4.75 -9.85
CA THR A 34 7.29 -6.07 -10.09
C THR A 34 5.81 -5.95 -10.47
N ALA A 35 5.05 -5.11 -9.76
CA ALA A 35 3.65 -4.86 -10.07
C ALA A 35 3.47 -4.26 -11.47
N LEU A 36 4.30 -3.26 -11.85
CA LEU A 36 4.24 -2.62 -13.16
C LEU A 36 4.69 -3.54 -14.31
N LEU A 37 5.69 -4.39 -14.08
CA LEU A 37 6.10 -5.42 -15.06
C LEU A 37 4.99 -6.42 -15.33
N ALA A 38 4.33 -6.90 -14.27
CA ALA A 38 3.20 -7.82 -14.39
C ALA A 38 2.01 -7.15 -15.10
N ALA A 39 1.68 -5.91 -14.71
CA ALA A 39 0.60 -5.15 -15.34
C ALA A 39 0.84 -4.90 -16.83
N GLY A 40 2.10 -4.74 -17.25
CA GLY A 40 2.48 -4.61 -18.65
C GLY A 40 2.19 -5.84 -19.52
N GLN A 41 1.90 -6.98 -18.90
CA GLN A 41 1.45 -8.21 -19.60
C GLN A 41 -0.07 -8.32 -19.70
N LEU A 42 -0.81 -7.36 -19.12
CA LEU A 42 -2.26 -7.42 -18.99
C LEU A 42 -2.94 -6.32 -19.83
N SER A 43 -4.07 -6.66 -20.40
CA SER A 43 -5.00 -5.67 -20.95
C SER A 43 -6.06 -5.36 -19.90
N LEU A 44 -5.80 -4.33 -19.08
CA LEU A 44 -6.74 -3.94 -18.02
C LEU A 44 -8.07 -3.50 -18.62
N PRO A 45 -9.21 -4.00 -18.11
CA PRO A 45 -10.53 -3.62 -18.61
C PRO A 45 -10.75 -2.10 -18.54
N PRO A 46 -11.47 -1.52 -19.52
CA PRO A 46 -11.90 -0.14 -19.44
C PRO A 46 -12.70 0.12 -18.15
N GLY A 47 -12.43 1.21 -17.46
CA GLY A 47 -13.13 1.57 -16.23
C GLY A 47 -12.73 0.75 -14.99
N ALA A 48 -11.86 -0.24 -15.10
CA ALA A 48 -11.35 -0.94 -13.93
C ALA A 48 -10.71 0.05 -12.95
N ALA A 49 -11.18 0.04 -11.70
CA ALA A 49 -10.60 0.84 -10.63
C ALA A 49 -9.23 0.28 -10.23
N VAL A 50 -8.34 1.17 -9.81
CA VAL A 50 -7.05 0.81 -9.26
C VAL A 50 -6.87 1.38 -7.86
N ALA A 51 -6.29 0.59 -6.99
CA ALA A 51 -5.95 0.97 -5.63
C ALA A 51 -4.63 0.30 -5.25
N GLY A 52 -3.92 0.88 -4.32
CA GLY A 52 -2.72 0.29 -3.75
C GLY A 52 -2.67 0.51 -2.25
N HIS A 53 -2.07 -0.40 -1.52
CA HIS A 53 -1.86 -0.25 -0.08
C HIS A 53 -0.48 0.34 0.16
N SER A 54 -0.39 1.48 0.85
CA SER A 54 0.87 2.15 1.15
C SER A 54 1.71 2.40 -0.12
N VAL A 55 2.89 1.78 -0.24
CA VAL A 55 3.73 1.90 -1.44
C VAL A 55 3.02 1.48 -2.73
N GLY A 56 2.02 0.61 -2.63
CA GLY A 56 1.20 0.18 -3.77
C GLY A 56 0.44 1.32 -4.45
N GLU A 57 0.16 2.44 -3.75
CA GLU A 57 -0.44 3.63 -4.38
C GLU A 57 0.43 4.20 -5.50
N ILE A 58 1.75 4.04 -5.43
CA ILE A 58 2.68 4.51 -6.48
C ILE A 58 2.47 3.69 -7.77
N ALA A 59 2.34 2.36 -7.65
CA ALA A 59 2.03 1.52 -8.80
C ALA A 59 0.61 1.80 -9.34
N ALA A 60 -0.38 1.99 -8.45
CA ALA A 60 -1.74 2.34 -8.83
C ALA A 60 -1.80 3.68 -9.59
N ALA A 61 -1.03 4.69 -9.15
CA ALA A 61 -0.91 5.97 -9.84
C ALA A 61 -0.36 5.82 -11.28
N ALA A 62 0.67 4.99 -11.45
CA ALA A 62 1.20 4.72 -12.79
C ALA A 62 0.18 3.97 -13.67
N LEU A 63 -0.54 3.00 -13.12
CA LEU A 63 -1.61 2.27 -13.82
C LEU A 63 -2.80 3.17 -14.18
N ALA A 64 -3.07 4.17 -13.35
CA ALA A 64 -4.08 5.20 -13.65
C ALA A 64 -3.59 6.24 -14.67
N GLY A 65 -2.31 6.26 -15.04
CA GLY A 65 -1.74 7.24 -15.96
C GLY A 65 -1.34 8.56 -15.30
N VAL A 66 -1.31 8.65 -13.96
CA VAL A 66 -0.93 9.86 -13.23
C VAL A 66 0.55 10.19 -13.42
N LEU A 67 1.42 9.17 -13.46
CA LEU A 67 2.84 9.33 -13.73
C LEU A 67 3.39 8.16 -14.57
N PRO A 68 4.48 8.37 -15.31
CA PRO A 68 5.14 7.30 -16.05
C PRO A 68 5.67 6.19 -15.14
N ALA A 69 5.68 4.95 -15.63
CA ALA A 69 6.17 3.79 -14.87
C ALA A 69 7.60 3.95 -14.35
N LEU A 70 8.48 4.63 -15.10
CA LEU A 70 9.86 4.87 -14.68
C LEU A 70 9.95 5.88 -13.53
N ASP A 71 9.08 6.90 -13.54
CA ASP A 71 9.02 7.90 -12.46
C ASP A 71 8.37 7.30 -11.20
N ALA A 72 7.43 6.35 -11.37
CA ALA A 72 6.89 5.56 -10.26
C ALA A 72 7.98 4.74 -9.53
N VAL A 73 8.85 4.09 -10.27
CA VAL A 73 9.96 3.32 -9.69
C VAL A 73 10.98 4.22 -9.02
N ASP A 74 11.30 5.37 -9.61
CA ASP A 74 12.19 6.38 -9.01
C ASP A 74 11.61 6.93 -7.70
N LEU A 75 10.33 7.31 -7.71
CA LEU A 75 9.62 7.77 -6.52
C LEU A 75 9.60 6.71 -5.41
N ALA A 76 9.36 5.44 -5.76
CA ALA A 76 9.39 4.34 -4.80
C ALA A 76 10.79 4.15 -4.18
N ALA A 77 11.86 4.31 -4.98
CA ALA A 77 13.23 4.24 -4.49
C ALA A 77 13.56 5.39 -3.54
N VAL A 78 13.20 6.63 -3.90
CA VAL A 78 13.40 7.81 -3.03
C VAL A 78 12.60 7.66 -1.74
N ARG A 79 11.33 7.26 -1.82
CA ARG A 79 10.47 7.03 -0.65
C ARG A 79 11.04 5.94 0.25
N GLY A 80 11.46 4.81 -0.32
CA GLY A 80 12.05 3.70 0.42
C GLY A 80 13.32 4.09 1.16
N GLN A 81 14.24 4.78 0.49
CA GLN A 81 15.49 5.28 1.08
C GLN A 81 15.22 6.29 2.20
N ALA A 82 14.34 7.24 1.97
CA ALA A 82 13.99 8.25 2.97
C ALA A 82 13.35 7.63 4.22
N MET A 83 12.42 6.68 4.04
CA MET A 83 11.79 5.98 5.16
C MET A 83 12.76 5.06 5.90
N SER A 84 13.70 4.39 5.20
CA SER A 84 14.77 3.61 5.83
C SER A 84 15.67 4.50 6.68
N ALA A 85 16.07 5.67 6.17
CA ALA A 85 16.85 6.65 6.91
C ALA A 85 16.10 7.16 8.15
N ALA A 86 14.79 7.43 8.04
CA ALA A 86 13.97 7.86 9.18
C ALA A 86 13.89 6.78 10.29
N CYS A 87 13.83 5.50 9.92
CA CYS A 87 13.84 4.39 10.90
C CYS A 87 15.11 4.36 11.77
N ALA A 88 16.24 4.83 11.24
CA ALA A 88 17.50 4.86 11.99
C ALA A 88 17.59 5.95 13.07
N LEU A 89 16.66 6.92 13.05
CA LEU A 89 16.69 8.05 13.98
C LEU A 89 16.19 7.71 15.40
N THR A 90 15.23 6.80 15.49
CA THR A 90 14.60 6.45 16.77
C THR A 90 14.13 4.99 16.73
N PRO A 91 14.36 4.20 17.79
CA PRO A 91 13.86 2.84 17.89
C PRO A 91 12.33 2.82 17.93
N THR A 92 11.74 2.36 16.81
CA THR A 92 10.29 2.26 16.63
C THR A 92 9.94 0.98 15.89
N GLY A 93 8.66 0.65 15.81
CA GLY A 93 8.22 -0.56 15.14
C GLY A 93 6.73 -0.56 14.88
N MET A 94 6.23 -1.74 14.50
CA MET A 94 4.80 -1.96 14.26
C MET A 94 4.35 -3.32 14.78
N SER A 95 3.08 -3.40 15.18
CA SER A 95 2.43 -4.65 15.59
C SER A 95 1.03 -4.75 14.98
N ALA A 96 0.68 -5.91 14.47
CA ALA A 96 -0.69 -6.17 14.03
C ALA A 96 -1.58 -6.48 15.25
N VAL A 97 -2.67 -5.74 15.39
CA VAL A 97 -3.76 -5.97 16.34
C VAL A 97 -4.89 -6.65 15.59
N MET A 98 -5.22 -7.87 15.99
CA MET A 98 -6.20 -8.72 15.33
C MET A 98 -7.43 -8.91 16.22
N GLY A 99 -8.62 -8.56 15.71
CA GLY A 99 -9.89 -8.62 16.44
C GLY A 99 -10.23 -7.32 17.17
N GLY A 100 -11.24 -7.37 18.03
CA GLY A 100 -11.75 -6.21 18.76
C GLY A 100 -12.62 -5.26 17.92
N ASP A 101 -13.24 -4.32 18.62
CA ASP A 101 -13.96 -3.22 17.98
C ASP A 101 -12.97 -2.14 17.51
N VAL A 102 -13.09 -1.71 16.26
CA VAL A 102 -12.14 -0.78 15.63
C VAL A 102 -11.99 0.54 16.39
N ALA A 103 -13.11 1.14 16.85
CA ALA A 103 -13.08 2.41 17.55
C ALA A 103 -12.40 2.27 18.92
N THR A 104 -12.73 1.20 19.63
CA THR A 104 -12.12 0.85 20.93
C THR A 104 -10.62 0.61 20.78
N VAL A 105 -10.20 -0.18 19.78
CA VAL A 105 -8.77 -0.43 19.54
C VAL A 105 -8.02 0.87 19.23
N LEU A 106 -8.56 1.70 18.34
CA LEU A 106 -7.92 2.99 18.00
C LEU A 106 -7.81 3.94 19.20
N SER A 107 -8.86 3.99 20.05
CA SER A 107 -8.81 4.78 21.29
C SER A 107 -7.73 4.28 22.24
N THR A 108 -7.67 2.96 22.47
CA THR A 108 -6.64 2.35 23.34
C THR A 108 -5.23 2.60 22.80
N LEU A 109 -5.02 2.49 21.49
CA LEU A 109 -3.73 2.80 20.88
C LEU A 109 -3.33 4.25 21.13
N ALA A 110 -4.27 5.21 20.98
CA ALA A 110 -4.00 6.62 21.22
C ALA A 110 -3.65 6.90 22.70
N GLU A 111 -4.31 6.24 23.66
CA GLU A 111 -4.01 6.34 25.11
C GLU A 111 -2.61 5.79 25.44
N MET A 112 -2.06 4.90 24.60
CA MET A 112 -0.73 4.32 24.75
C MET A 112 0.34 5.01 23.89
N ASP A 113 0.09 6.23 23.37
CA ASP A 113 0.98 6.94 22.43
C ASP A 113 1.33 6.12 21.17
N LEU A 114 0.42 5.26 20.74
CA LEU A 114 0.51 4.49 19.51
C LEU A 114 -0.47 5.02 18.45
N VAL A 115 -0.10 4.86 17.20
CA VAL A 115 -0.93 5.24 16.06
C VAL A 115 -1.46 3.98 15.38
N GLY A 116 -2.76 3.94 15.06
CA GLY A 116 -3.32 2.96 14.14
C GLY A 116 -2.87 3.26 12.71
N ALA A 117 -1.64 2.92 12.38
CA ALA A 117 -0.95 3.30 11.16
C ALA A 117 -1.56 2.69 9.88
N ASN A 118 -2.17 1.50 9.99
CA ASN A 118 -2.95 0.90 8.91
C ASN A 118 -4.27 0.38 9.50
N VAL A 119 -5.37 0.92 9.03
CA VAL A 119 -6.70 0.36 9.29
C VAL A 119 -7.07 -0.51 8.10
N ASN A 120 -6.86 -1.81 8.25
CA ASN A 120 -6.89 -2.75 7.13
C ASN A 120 -8.28 -3.36 6.87
N GLY A 121 -9.26 -3.10 7.75
CA GLY A 121 -10.53 -3.84 7.70
C GLY A 121 -10.37 -5.31 8.11
N GLY A 122 -11.44 -6.07 8.04
CA GLY A 122 -11.43 -7.50 8.40
C GLY A 122 -10.91 -7.79 9.81
N GLY A 123 -11.09 -6.84 10.75
CA GLY A 123 -10.63 -6.96 12.13
C GLY A 123 -9.11 -6.82 12.29
N GLN A 124 -8.42 -6.12 11.38
CA GLN A 124 -6.98 -5.89 11.48
C GLN A 124 -6.63 -4.40 11.50
N ILE A 125 -5.92 -3.99 12.55
CA ILE A 125 -5.27 -2.68 12.66
C ILE A 125 -3.78 -2.91 12.88
N VAL A 126 -2.92 -2.11 12.25
CA VAL A 126 -1.49 -2.12 12.52
C VAL A 126 -1.16 -0.92 13.40
N ALA A 127 -0.77 -1.20 14.63
CA ALA A 127 -0.26 -0.22 15.58
C ALA A 127 1.20 0.12 15.26
N ALA A 128 1.58 1.40 15.35
CA ALA A 128 2.94 1.85 15.14
C ALA A 128 3.32 2.91 16.20
N GLY A 129 4.57 2.85 16.64
CA GLY A 129 5.11 3.78 17.64
C GLY A 129 6.44 3.31 18.23
N SER A 130 6.77 3.76 19.44
CA SER A 130 7.99 3.36 20.12
C SER A 130 7.99 1.87 20.45
N THR A 131 9.18 1.27 20.52
CA THR A 131 9.34 -0.13 20.92
C THR A 131 8.77 -0.43 22.30
N ASP A 132 8.89 0.53 23.24
CA ASP A 132 8.40 0.37 24.61
C ASP A 132 6.87 0.39 24.67
N ALA A 133 6.21 1.31 23.94
CA ALA A 133 4.75 1.34 23.84
C ALA A 133 4.19 0.08 23.17
N LEU A 134 4.86 -0.42 22.12
CA LEU A 134 4.48 -1.69 21.49
C LEU A 134 4.68 -2.91 22.39
N ALA A 135 5.69 -2.90 23.25
CA ALA A 135 5.88 -3.94 24.26
C ALA A 135 4.77 -3.90 25.33
N ALA A 136 4.37 -2.70 25.76
CA ALA A 136 3.24 -2.52 26.69
C ALA A 136 1.93 -3.01 26.04
N LEU A 137 1.65 -2.67 24.78
CA LEU A 137 0.49 -3.16 24.04
C LEU A 137 0.47 -4.69 23.92
N ALA A 138 1.63 -5.32 23.74
CA ALA A 138 1.72 -6.77 23.66
C ALA A 138 1.50 -7.44 25.03
N ALA A 139 1.89 -6.80 26.12
CA ALA A 139 1.72 -7.29 27.50
C ALA A 139 0.26 -7.16 27.98
N ASP A 140 -0.43 -6.08 27.59
CA ASP A 140 -1.84 -5.83 27.94
C ASP A 140 -2.65 -5.42 26.69
N PRO A 141 -3.02 -6.39 25.86
CA PRO A 141 -3.75 -6.12 24.61
C PRO A 141 -5.20 -5.72 24.88
N PRO A 142 -5.80 -4.89 24.01
CA PRO A 142 -7.23 -4.56 24.10
C PRO A 142 -8.09 -5.83 24.13
N ALA A 143 -9.20 -5.76 24.87
CA ALA A 143 -10.08 -6.92 25.06
C ALA A 143 -10.53 -7.53 23.72
N GLY A 144 -10.44 -8.85 23.62
CA GLY A 144 -10.83 -9.58 22.40
C GLY A 144 -9.85 -9.45 21.23
N THR A 145 -8.64 -8.94 21.48
CA THR A 145 -7.61 -8.83 20.44
C THR A 145 -6.42 -9.76 20.68
N ARG A 146 -5.63 -9.94 19.62
CA ARG A 146 -4.31 -10.55 19.65
C ARG A 146 -3.31 -9.64 18.99
N VAL A 147 -2.19 -9.38 19.65
CA VAL A 147 -1.09 -8.54 19.16
C VAL A 147 0.03 -9.41 18.62
N ILE A 148 0.53 -9.07 17.42
CA ILE A 148 1.61 -9.79 16.74
C ILE A 148 2.63 -8.76 16.25
N GLY A 149 3.86 -8.82 16.76
CA GLY A 149 4.95 -7.96 16.28
C GLY A 149 5.25 -8.20 14.79
N LEU A 150 5.46 -7.12 14.07
CA LEU A 150 5.82 -7.18 12.65
C LEU A 150 7.34 -7.01 12.47
N PRO A 151 7.97 -7.75 11.55
CA PRO A 151 9.42 -7.66 11.29
C PRO A 151 9.76 -6.44 10.42
N VAL A 152 9.40 -5.24 10.87
CA VAL A 152 9.67 -3.97 10.19
C VAL A 152 10.52 -3.06 11.07
N ALA A 153 11.34 -2.22 10.44
CA ALA A 153 12.38 -1.46 11.12
C ALA A 153 11.90 -0.13 11.73
N GLY A 154 10.62 0.27 11.55
CA GLY A 154 10.18 1.57 12.02
C GLY A 154 8.66 1.75 12.04
N ALA A 155 8.21 2.83 12.70
CA ALA A 155 6.81 3.23 12.80
C ALA A 155 6.37 3.98 11.54
N PHE A 156 6.14 3.24 10.44
CA PHE A 156 5.65 3.81 9.19
C PHE A 156 4.26 4.44 9.38
N HIS A 157 3.94 5.43 8.55
CA HIS A 157 2.65 6.13 8.56
C HIS A 157 2.35 6.86 9.90
N THR A 158 3.41 7.37 10.53
CA THR A 158 3.36 8.17 11.76
C THR A 158 4.28 9.37 11.65
N SER A 159 4.21 10.28 12.63
CA SER A 159 5.10 11.46 12.74
C SER A 159 6.60 11.10 12.78
N TYR A 160 6.97 9.88 13.15
CA TYR A 160 8.35 9.41 13.10
C TYR A 160 8.94 9.41 11.68
N MET A 161 8.09 9.47 10.66
CA MET A 161 8.49 9.53 9.24
C MET A 161 8.55 10.97 8.68
N ALA A 162 8.51 12.02 9.52
CA ALA A 162 8.44 13.41 9.06
C ALA A 162 9.63 13.81 8.16
N SER A 163 10.85 13.34 8.45
CA SER A 163 12.02 13.58 7.61
C SER A 163 11.90 12.93 6.24
N ALA A 164 11.27 11.76 6.17
CA ALA A 164 11.00 11.06 4.91
C ALA A 164 9.91 11.78 4.10
N GLU A 165 8.85 12.28 4.75
CA GLU A 165 7.81 13.08 4.08
C GLU A 165 8.41 14.29 3.39
N ALA A 166 9.30 15.04 4.06
CA ALA A 166 9.96 16.21 3.47
C ALA A 166 10.78 15.84 2.23
N THR A 167 11.57 14.75 2.30
CA THR A 167 12.36 14.25 1.16
C THR A 167 11.48 13.85 -0.03
N VAL A 168 10.38 13.13 0.23
CA VAL A 168 9.43 12.71 -0.80
C VAL A 168 8.71 13.92 -1.40
N ALA A 169 8.33 14.91 -0.58
CA ALA A 169 7.72 16.15 -1.03
C ALA A 169 8.63 16.93 -1.99
N ASP A 170 9.93 17.02 -1.68
CA ASP A 170 10.90 17.69 -2.56
C ASP A 170 11.04 16.95 -3.89
N HIS A 171 11.11 15.63 -3.87
CA HIS A 171 11.22 14.82 -5.09
C HIS A 171 9.97 14.94 -5.98
N VAL A 172 8.78 14.89 -5.41
CA VAL A 172 7.50 14.98 -6.13
C VAL A 172 7.36 16.30 -6.90
N ARG A 173 8.01 17.39 -6.48
CA ARG A 173 8.00 18.67 -7.23
C ARG A 173 8.57 18.56 -8.63
N SER A 174 9.43 17.58 -8.89
CA SER A 174 10.03 17.33 -10.21
C SER A 174 9.16 16.43 -11.10
N ILE A 175 8.08 15.84 -10.57
CA ILE A 175 7.20 14.92 -11.28
C ILE A 175 6.04 15.70 -11.90
N SER A 176 5.88 15.59 -13.22
CA SER A 176 4.71 16.10 -13.91
C SER A 176 3.57 15.09 -13.82
N ALA A 177 2.54 15.42 -13.03
CA ALA A 177 1.37 14.56 -12.85
C ALA A 177 0.30 14.87 -13.91
N ALA A 178 -0.25 13.81 -14.52
CA ALA A 178 -1.46 13.88 -15.32
C ALA A 178 -2.70 13.48 -14.49
N ASP A 179 -3.88 13.87 -14.93
CA ASP A 179 -5.11 13.40 -14.29
C ASP A 179 -5.35 11.92 -14.59
N PRO A 180 -5.90 11.14 -13.64
CA PRO A 180 -6.07 9.71 -13.82
C PRO A 180 -7.07 9.37 -14.92
N LEU A 181 -6.72 8.39 -15.74
CA LEU A 181 -7.53 7.90 -16.88
C LEU A 181 -8.52 6.79 -16.45
N ARG A 182 -8.49 6.38 -15.18
CA ARG A 182 -9.38 5.39 -14.58
C ARG A 182 -9.59 5.69 -13.10
N PRO A 183 -10.66 5.16 -12.45
CA PRO A 183 -10.87 5.38 -11.03
C PRO A 183 -9.63 4.97 -10.23
N LEU A 184 -9.05 5.92 -9.49
CA LEU A 184 -7.89 5.74 -8.63
C LEU A 184 -8.29 6.04 -7.19
N LEU A 185 -8.18 5.08 -6.29
CA LEU A 185 -8.52 5.28 -4.88
C LEU A 185 -7.29 5.76 -4.10
N THR A 186 -7.52 6.60 -3.08
CA THR A 186 -6.47 7.04 -2.17
C THR A 186 -6.59 6.41 -0.79
N ASN A 187 -5.45 6.10 -0.16
CA ASN A 187 -5.38 5.59 1.22
C ASN A 187 -5.71 6.65 2.28
N SER A 188 -5.83 7.92 1.91
CA SER A 188 -6.14 9.00 2.84
C SER A 188 -7.52 8.81 3.49
N ASP A 189 -8.53 8.49 2.67
CA ASP A 189 -9.94 8.37 3.07
C ASP A 189 -10.74 7.39 2.18
N GLY A 190 -10.08 6.64 1.32
CA GLY A 190 -10.71 5.70 0.39
C GLY A 190 -11.45 6.37 -0.77
N SER A 191 -11.39 7.69 -0.93
CA SER A 191 -12.09 8.38 -2.01
C SER A 191 -11.49 8.07 -3.39
N VAL A 192 -12.33 8.20 -4.43
CA VAL A 192 -11.90 8.12 -5.82
C VAL A 192 -11.38 9.47 -6.26
N ILE A 193 -10.17 9.48 -6.78
CA ILE A 193 -9.50 10.67 -7.33
C ILE A 193 -10.01 10.91 -8.75
N GLY A 194 -10.43 12.13 -9.05
CA GLY A 194 -10.90 12.52 -10.38
C GLY A 194 -11.11 14.02 -10.54
N GLY A 195 -11.32 14.45 -11.79
CA GLY A 195 -11.48 15.84 -12.16
C GLY A 195 -10.17 16.57 -12.49
N PRO A 196 -10.24 17.80 -13.00
CA PRO A 196 -9.07 18.58 -13.37
C PRO A 196 -8.12 18.85 -12.19
N GLY A 197 -6.81 18.63 -12.39
CA GLY A 197 -5.77 18.84 -11.37
C GLY A 197 -5.72 17.72 -10.30
N SER A 198 -6.48 16.65 -10.50
CA SER A 198 -6.57 15.56 -9.54
C SER A 198 -5.27 14.73 -9.44
N GLY A 199 -4.48 14.64 -10.51
CA GLY A 199 -3.19 13.97 -10.45
C GLY A 199 -2.21 14.66 -9.49
N ALA A 200 -2.11 15.97 -9.52
CA ALA A 200 -1.31 16.74 -8.56
C ALA A 200 -1.86 16.62 -7.14
N THR A 201 -3.18 16.56 -6.99
CA THR A 201 -3.82 16.32 -5.69
C THR A 201 -3.46 14.94 -5.16
N PHE A 202 -3.51 13.89 -5.98
CA PHE A 202 -3.10 12.55 -5.60
C PHE A 202 -1.65 12.49 -5.11
N LEU A 203 -0.72 13.12 -5.86
CA LEU A 203 0.69 13.15 -5.42
C LEU A 203 0.87 13.84 -4.06
N ARG A 204 0.11 14.91 -3.76
CA ARG A 204 0.14 15.54 -2.43
C ARG A 204 -0.40 14.61 -1.33
N LEU A 205 -1.46 13.84 -1.61
CA LEU A 205 -2.00 12.84 -0.68
C LEU A 205 -0.99 11.71 -0.45
N LEU A 206 -0.32 11.24 -1.51
CA LEU A 206 0.73 10.23 -1.44
C LEU A 206 1.93 10.69 -0.60
N VAL A 207 2.34 11.96 -0.70
CA VAL A 207 3.36 12.55 0.17
C VAL A 207 2.90 12.50 1.63
N GLY A 208 1.71 13.02 1.93
CA GLY A 208 1.16 13.01 3.28
C GLY A 208 0.91 11.60 3.85
N GLN A 209 0.73 10.60 3.01
CA GLN A 209 0.58 9.19 3.45
C GLN A 209 1.83 8.70 4.21
N VAL A 210 3.01 9.27 3.95
CA VAL A 210 4.25 8.86 4.64
C VAL A 210 4.13 9.00 6.16
N THR A 211 3.41 10.01 6.63
CA THR A 211 3.20 10.32 8.06
C THR A 211 1.77 10.10 8.55
N ARG A 212 0.85 9.64 7.69
CA ARG A 212 -0.58 9.49 8.02
C ARG A 212 -1.05 8.06 7.82
N PRO A 213 -2.10 7.65 8.57
CA PRO A 213 -2.65 6.32 8.47
C PRO A 213 -3.11 5.94 7.06
N VAL A 214 -2.91 4.67 6.73
CA VAL A 214 -3.48 4.03 5.54
C VAL A 214 -4.89 3.54 5.87
N ARG A 215 -5.89 4.11 5.22
CA ARG A 215 -7.31 3.75 5.39
C ARG A 215 -7.74 2.74 4.32
N TRP A 216 -7.14 1.54 4.40
CA TRP A 216 -7.48 0.46 3.47
C TRP A 216 -8.93 -0.03 3.67
N ASP A 217 -9.44 0.01 4.88
CA ASP A 217 -10.84 -0.21 5.22
C ASP A 217 -11.78 0.64 4.36
N GLN A 218 -11.47 1.92 4.21
CA GLN A 218 -12.28 2.85 3.41
C GLN A 218 -12.10 2.62 1.91
N CYS A 219 -10.90 2.25 1.45
CA CYS A 219 -10.72 1.81 0.06
C CYS A 219 -11.61 0.61 -0.26
N MET A 220 -11.65 -0.39 0.61
CA MET A 220 -12.52 -1.57 0.42
C MET A 220 -14.01 -1.19 0.46
N ALA A 221 -14.42 -0.30 1.37
CA ALA A 221 -15.81 0.20 1.41
C ALA A 221 -16.20 0.91 0.11
N THR A 222 -15.31 1.72 -0.45
CA THR A 222 -15.52 2.38 -1.75
C THR A 222 -15.60 1.37 -2.89
N LEU A 223 -14.72 0.35 -2.94
CA LEU A 223 -14.80 -0.72 -3.94
C LEU A 223 -16.15 -1.48 -3.87
N ALA A 224 -16.63 -1.77 -2.66
CA ALA A 224 -17.95 -2.37 -2.45
C ALA A 224 -19.08 -1.45 -2.96
N HIS A 225 -19.01 -0.15 -2.65
CA HIS A 225 -20.00 0.83 -3.09
C HIS A 225 -20.01 1.01 -4.62
N MET A 226 -18.86 0.86 -5.26
CA MET A 226 -18.72 0.83 -6.72
C MET A 226 -19.28 -0.45 -7.36
N GLY A 227 -19.69 -1.44 -6.58
CA GLY A 227 -20.21 -2.73 -7.08
C GLY A 227 -19.15 -3.64 -7.67
N VAL A 228 -17.90 -3.53 -7.21
CA VAL A 228 -16.79 -4.38 -7.67
C VAL A 228 -17.09 -5.85 -7.36
N THR A 229 -17.06 -6.71 -8.37
CA THR A 229 -17.34 -8.15 -8.27
C THR A 229 -16.09 -9.01 -8.27
N GLY A 230 -14.95 -8.48 -8.74
CA GLY A 230 -13.67 -9.18 -8.81
C GLY A 230 -12.49 -8.25 -8.53
N VAL A 231 -11.49 -8.76 -7.79
CA VAL A 231 -10.25 -8.06 -7.46
C VAL A 231 -9.05 -8.90 -7.89
N LEU A 232 -8.21 -8.34 -8.76
CA LEU A 232 -6.91 -8.90 -9.11
C LEU A 232 -5.83 -8.19 -8.29
N GLU A 233 -5.03 -8.94 -7.54
CA GLU A 233 -3.84 -8.42 -6.86
C GLU A 233 -2.60 -8.71 -7.68
N LEU A 234 -1.87 -7.66 -8.04
CA LEU A 234 -0.59 -7.73 -8.74
C LEU A 234 0.55 -8.18 -7.78
N PRO A 235 1.64 -8.73 -8.31
CA PRO A 235 2.76 -9.18 -7.49
C PRO A 235 3.43 -8.03 -6.68
N PRO A 236 3.94 -8.35 -5.49
CA PRO A 236 3.85 -9.62 -4.76
C PRO A 236 2.47 -9.81 -4.13
N ALA A 237 1.73 -10.76 -4.65
CA ALA A 237 0.30 -10.93 -4.33
C ALA A 237 0.05 -11.95 -3.20
N GLY A 238 -1.05 -11.77 -2.47
CA GLY A 238 -1.55 -12.66 -1.44
C GLY A 238 -2.05 -11.94 -0.18
N THR A 239 -1.52 -10.77 0.12
CA THR A 239 -1.89 -10.00 1.31
C THR A 239 -3.23 -9.30 1.15
N LEU A 240 -3.42 -8.54 0.07
CA LEU A 240 -4.62 -7.74 -0.13
C LEU A 240 -5.83 -8.61 -0.47
N VAL A 241 -5.66 -9.65 -1.30
CA VAL A 241 -6.75 -10.63 -1.53
C VAL A 241 -7.17 -11.31 -0.22
N GLY A 242 -6.27 -11.50 0.74
CA GLY A 242 -6.60 -12.00 2.06
C GLY A 242 -7.48 -11.02 2.86
N LEU A 243 -7.23 -9.72 2.77
CA LEU A 243 -8.05 -8.66 3.37
C LEU A 243 -9.42 -8.59 2.70
N ILE A 244 -9.44 -8.54 1.36
CA ILE A 244 -10.68 -8.53 0.54
C ILE A 244 -11.58 -9.72 0.90
N LYS A 245 -11.05 -10.94 0.95
CA LYS A 245 -11.83 -12.15 1.32
C LYS A 245 -12.46 -12.06 2.70
N ARG A 246 -11.82 -11.39 3.64
CA ARG A 246 -12.36 -11.22 5.00
C ARG A 246 -13.44 -10.15 5.04
N GLU A 247 -13.23 -9.02 4.36
CA GLU A 247 -14.10 -7.84 4.42
C GLU A 247 -15.24 -7.90 3.40
N LEU A 248 -14.94 -8.19 2.14
CA LEU A 248 -15.90 -8.12 1.02
C LEU A 248 -16.39 -9.52 0.64
N LYS A 249 -17.33 -10.06 1.42
CA LYS A 249 -17.91 -11.39 1.14
C LYS A 249 -18.59 -11.41 -0.22
N GLY A 250 -18.28 -12.43 -1.02
CA GLY A 250 -18.84 -12.61 -2.37
C GLY A 250 -18.05 -11.94 -3.49
N VAL A 251 -17.06 -11.10 -3.19
CA VAL A 251 -16.15 -10.57 -4.22
C VAL A 251 -15.12 -11.64 -4.58
N ALA A 252 -15.04 -11.96 -5.88
CA ALA A 252 -14.04 -12.88 -6.40
C ALA A 252 -12.63 -12.29 -6.29
N THR A 253 -11.64 -13.12 -6.05
CA THR A 253 -10.25 -12.65 -5.92
C THR A 253 -9.29 -13.52 -6.68
N LEU A 254 -8.36 -12.90 -7.40
CA LEU A 254 -7.25 -13.57 -8.07
C LEU A 254 -5.92 -12.93 -7.61
N ALA A 255 -4.99 -13.74 -7.12
CA ALA A 255 -3.65 -13.30 -6.75
C ALA A 255 -2.67 -13.70 -7.87
N LEU A 256 -2.11 -12.73 -8.57
CA LEU A 256 -1.09 -12.96 -9.60
C LEU A 256 0.28 -13.09 -8.92
N LYS A 257 0.69 -14.31 -8.59
CA LYS A 257 1.95 -14.59 -7.86
C LYS A 257 3.10 -14.97 -8.79
N THR A 258 2.78 -15.64 -9.88
CA THR A 258 3.76 -16.18 -10.82
C THR A 258 3.31 -15.93 -12.27
N PRO A 259 4.21 -16.01 -13.27
CA PRO A 259 3.81 -15.91 -14.67
C PRO A 259 2.76 -16.94 -15.12
N ARG A 260 2.66 -18.09 -14.44
CA ARG A 260 1.64 -19.11 -14.75
C ARG A 260 0.22 -18.65 -14.42
N ASP A 261 0.06 -17.72 -13.50
CA ASP A 261 -1.25 -17.20 -13.10
C ASP A 261 -1.82 -16.24 -14.17
N LEU A 262 -1.00 -15.79 -15.14
CA LEU A 262 -1.45 -14.93 -16.25
C LEU A 262 -2.54 -15.58 -17.10
N ASP A 263 -2.50 -16.90 -17.28
CA ASP A 263 -3.50 -17.63 -18.07
C ASP A 263 -4.91 -17.49 -17.46
N ALA A 264 -5.01 -17.41 -16.13
CA ALA A 264 -6.29 -17.25 -15.44
C ALA A 264 -6.84 -15.82 -15.51
N VAL A 265 -6.00 -14.82 -15.74
CA VAL A 265 -6.41 -13.40 -15.69
C VAL A 265 -7.41 -13.06 -16.80
N THR A 266 -7.23 -13.60 -18.00
CA THR A 266 -8.13 -13.33 -19.13
C THR A 266 -9.56 -13.80 -18.83
N GLY A 267 -9.72 -15.01 -18.29
CA GLY A 267 -11.01 -15.54 -17.87
C GLY A 267 -11.61 -14.71 -16.72
N PHE A 268 -10.79 -14.37 -15.73
CA PHE A 268 -11.21 -13.55 -14.62
C PHE A 268 -11.72 -12.16 -15.04
N PHE A 269 -11.03 -11.51 -16.00
CA PHE A 269 -11.50 -10.24 -16.54
C PHE A 269 -12.81 -10.41 -17.34
N ALA A 270 -12.93 -11.48 -18.14
CA ALA A 270 -14.16 -11.73 -18.90
C ALA A 270 -15.39 -11.90 -17.98
N GLU A 271 -15.22 -12.52 -16.81
CA GLU A 271 -16.30 -12.72 -15.84
C GLU A 271 -16.68 -11.43 -15.11
N HIS A 272 -15.72 -10.53 -14.86
CA HIS A 272 -15.91 -9.40 -13.94
C HIS A 272 -15.88 -8.03 -14.63
N ALA A 273 -15.37 -7.89 -15.86
CA ALA A 273 -15.24 -6.61 -16.56
C ALA A 273 -16.57 -6.04 -17.11
N GLY A 274 -17.62 -6.82 -17.17
CA GLY A 274 -18.92 -6.43 -17.73
C GLY A 274 -20.01 -6.07 -16.72
N ALA A 275 -19.72 -6.08 -15.44
CA ALA A 275 -20.72 -5.91 -14.38
C ALA A 275 -21.19 -4.46 -14.14
N HIS A 276 -20.62 -3.49 -14.82
CA HIS A 276 -21.04 -2.06 -14.74
C HIS A 276 -21.89 -1.71 -15.98
N ARG A 277 -23.19 -1.99 -15.92
CA ARG A 277 -24.23 -1.39 -16.76
C ARG A 277 -25.13 -0.53 -15.90
#